data_c18101ae5c5b78105ace3629678ae605
#
_entry.id   c18101ae5c5b78105ace3629678ae605
#
_cell.length_a   1.000
_cell.length_b   1.000
_cell.length_c   1.000
_cell.angle_alpha   90.00
_cell.angle_beta   90.00
_cell.angle_gamma   90.00
#
_symmetry.space_group_name_H-M   'P 1'
#
loop_
_entity.id
_entity.type
_entity.pdbx_description
1 polymer ?
#
loop_
_entity_poly.entity_id
_entity_poly.type
_entity_poly.pdbx_seq_one_letter_code
_entity_poly.pdbx_strand_id
1 'polypeptide(L)'
;MEIQRIDGYTDPRFPLEVLYQHGAFLVDGVPWSFRVVSDHEAVVSGEGLTRETLAEAAEDFRFYAEHITTFYDESGTCLLRLPPVERREAVIDSLQPSQFSVDREKCAAVGHFIHTAADIVVPVTRLEDGSLCVMDGHTRLYEAWRRGITTAMIFEVSGWDTLGDFVAEARNRGVYHIRDMALYSPEEQKEKWHDWCDAYFAARQKAE
;
A
#
# COMPACT_ATOMS: atom_id res chain seq x y z
N MET A 1 16.66 -12.45 -10.96
CA MET A 1 15.20 -12.75 -11.06
C MET A 1 14.50 -11.46 -11.45
N GLU A 2 13.62 -11.48 -12.45
CA GLU A 2 12.79 -10.34 -12.82
C GLU A 2 11.47 -10.44 -12.10
N ILE A 3 11.09 -9.39 -11.36
CA ILE A 3 9.85 -9.35 -10.58
C ILE A 3 9.04 -8.15 -11.05
N GLN A 4 7.79 -8.38 -11.47
CA GLN A 4 6.86 -7.35 -11.93
C GLN A 4 5.55 -7.46 -11.16
N ARG A 5 5.15 -6.40 -10.44
CA ARG A 5 3.83 -6.33 -9.82
C ARG A 5 2.75 -6.00 -10.85
N ILE A 6 1.58 -6.60 -10.71
CA ILE A 6 0.40 -6.34 -11.52
C ILE A 6 -0.51 -5.40 -10.72
N ASP A 7 -0.64 -4.17 -11.18
CA ASP A 7 -1.39 -3.12 -10.48
C ASP A 7 -2.87 -3.02 -10.90
N GLY A 8 -3.26 -3.72 -11.98
CA GLY A 8 -4.63 -3.74 -12.47
C GLY A 8 -5.52 -4.78 -11.78
N TYR A 9 -6.83 -4.61 -11.89
CA TYR A 9 -7.84 -5.49 -11.24
C TYR A 9 -8.50 -6.48 -12.20
N THR A 10 -8.05 -6.58 -13.44
CA THR A 10 -8.71 -7.36 -14.50
C THR A 10 -7.84 -8.45 -15.12
N ASP A 11 -6.64 -8.70 -14.57
CA ASP A 11 -5.76 -9.73 -15.12
C ASP A 11 -6.32 -11.14 -14.84
N PRO A 12 -6.71 -11.92 -15.88
CA PRO A 12 -7.38 -13.20 -15.70
C PRO A 12 -6.49 -14.31 -15.12
N ARG A 13 -5.18 -14.08 -15.00
CA ARG A 13 -4.24 -15.04 -14.41
C ARG A 13 -4.34 -15.12 -12.88
N PHE A 14 -5.01 -14.14 -12.25
CA PHE A 14 -5.06 -14.01 -10.81
C PHE A 14 -6.50 -13.96 -10.28
N PRO A 15 -6.76 -14.53 -9.09
CA PRO A 15 -8.02 -14.32 -8.38
C PRO A 15 -8.23 -12.83 -8.05
N LEU A 16 -9.48 -12.35 -8.11
CA LEU A 16 -9.81 -10.96 -7.78
C LEU A 16 -9.34 -10.54 -6.38
N GLU A 17 -9.44 -11.43 -5.40
CA GLU A 17 -8.97 -11.18 -4.04
C GLU A 17 -7.48 -10.80 -4.02
N VAL A 18 -6.65 -11.52 -4.77
CA VAL A 18 -5.21 -11.26 -4.88
C VAL A 18 -4.93 -9.93 -5.57
N LEU A 19 -5.68 -9.63 -6.65
CA LEU A 19 -5.57 -8.34 -7.35
C LEU A 19 -5.98 -7.18 -6.43
N TYR A 20 -7.06 -7.31 -5.67
CA TYR A 20 -7.52 -6.28 -4.74
C TYR A 20 -6.54 -6.02 -3.59
N GLN A 21 -5.77 -7.04 -3.21
CA GLN A 21 -4.71 -6.94 -2.19
C GLN A 21 -3.36 -6.50 -2.76
N HIS A 22 -3.25 -6.24 -4.07
CA HIS A 22 -1.98 -5.96 -4.78
C HIS A 22 -0.93 -7.06 -4.61
N GLY A 23 -1.39 -8.31 -4.46
CA GLY A 23 -0.57 -9.48 -4.27
C GLY A 23 -0.25 -10.26 -5.55
N ALA A 24 -0.53 -9.70 -6.74
CA ALA A 24 -0.30 -10.33 -8.03
C ALA A 24 1.05 -9.93 -8.61
N PHE A 25 1.91 -10.92 -8.91
CA PHE A 25 3.26 -10.70 -9.45
C PHE A 25 3.55 -11.64 -10.62
N LEU A 26 4.44 -11.21 -11.51
CA LEU A 26 5.13 -12.07 -12.45
C LEU A 26 6.58 -12.21 -11.97
N VAL A 27 7.01 -13.45 -11.74
CA VAL A 27 8.38 -13.79 -11.39
C VAL A 27 8.98 -14.53 -12.57
N ASP A 28 9.94 -13.91 -13.26
CA ASP A 28 10.47 -14.39 -14.55
C ASP A 28 9.36 -14.73 -15.58
N GLY A 29 8.28 -13.89 -15.58
CA GLY A 29 7.12 -14.06 -16.45
C GLY A 29 6.09 -15.09 -15.96
N VAL A 30 6.34 -15.81 -14.87
CA VAL A 30 5.42 -16.80 -14.26
C VAL A 30 4.52 -16.13 -13.24
N PRO A 31 3.18 -16.39 -13.25
CA PRO A 31 2.26 -15.82 -12.26
C PRO A 31 2.54 -16.34 -10.85
N TRP A 32 2.72 -15.41 -9.89
CA TRP A 32 2.83 -15.67 -8.47
C TRP A 32 1.77 -14.86 -7.72
N SER A 33 1.11 -15.49 -6.76
CA SER A 33 0.09 -14.86 -5.93
C SER A 33 0.55 -14.78 -4.48
N PHE A 34 0.44 -13.58 -3.89
CA PHE A 34 0.56 -13.36 -2.45
C PHE A 34 -0.81 -12.98 -1.91
N ARG A 35 -1.52 -13.94 -1.32
CA ARG A 35 -2.84 -13.73 -0.75
C ARG A 35 -2.72 -13.47 0.75
N VAL A 36 -2.97 -12.24 1.17
CA VAL A 36 -2.98 -11.87 2.60
C VAL A 36 -4.16 -12.55 3.28
N VAL A 37 -3.89 -13.29 4.34
CA VAL A 37 -4.90 -14.07 5.10
C VAL A 37 -5.08 -13.59 6.54
N SER A 38 -4.13 -12.79 7.04
CA SER A 38 -4.24 -12.10 8.32
C SER A 38 -3.41 -10.80 8.30
N ASP A 39 -3.38 -10.09 9.42
CA ASP A 39 -2.63 -8.84 9.57
C ASP A 39 -1.09 -9.01 9.51
N HIS A 40 -0.57 -10.24 9.41
CA HIS A 40 0.86 -10.53 9.33
C HIS A 40 1.21 -11.78 8.51
N GLU A 41 0.23 -12.42 7.86
CA GLU A 41 0.42 -13.68 7.15
C GLU A 41 -0.09 -13.60 5.70
N ALA A 42 0.61 -14.25 4.79
CA ALA A 42 0.18 -14.48 3.42
C ALA A 42 0.37 -15.94 2.99
N VAL A 43 -0.53 -16.41 2.13
CA VAL A 43 -0.37 -17.65 1.38
C VAL A 43 0.20 -17.32 0.01
N VAL A 44 1.26 -18.03 -0.38
CA VAL A 44 1.95 -17.81 -1.65
C VAL A 44 1.76 -19.03 -2.55
N SER A 45 1.43 -18.77 -3.81
CA SER A 45 1.38 -19.80 -4.85
C SER A 45 2.07 -19.30 -6.11
N GLY A 46 2.76 -20.22 -6.80
CA GLY A 46 3.49 -19.95 -8.03
C GLY A 46 4.33 -21.15 -8.44
N GLU A 47 4.53 -21.35 -9.74
CA GLU A 47 5.42 -22.40 -10.23
C GLU A 47 6.89 -22.00 -9.96
N GLY A 48 7.71 -23.00 -9.56
CA GLY A 48 9.12 -22.78 -9.22
C GLY A 48 9.35 -22.14 -7.84
N LEU A 49 8.32 -22.12 -6.97
CA LEU A 49 8.40 -21.58 -5.62
C LEU A 49 9.41 -22.38 -4.78
N THR A 50 10.50 -21.72 -4.39
CA THR A 50 11.47 -22.21 -3.41
C THR A 50 11.62 -21.17 -2.29
N ARG A 51 12.32 -21.52 -1.23
CA ARG A 51 12.57 -20.56 -0.13
C ARG A 51 13.42 -19.37 -0.61
N GLU A 52 14.38 -19.62 -1.48
CA GLU A 52 15.30 -18.60 -2.02
C GLU A 52 14.56 -17.64 -2.92
N THR A 53 13.79 -18.15 -3.91
CA THR A 53 13.01 -17.32 -4.83
C THR A 53 11.89 -16.57 -4.08
N LEU A 54 11.28 -17.20 -3.06
CA LEU A 54 10.29 -16.52 -2.22
C LEU A 54 10.92 -15.37 -1.42
N ALA A 55 12.11 -15.54 -0.86
CA ALA A 55 12.75 -14.48 -0.07
C ALA A 55 12.95 -13.21 -0.89
N GLU A 56 13.39 -13.35 -2.16
CA GLU A 56 13.58 -12.25 -3.09
C GLU A 56 12.24 -11.61 -3.51
N ALA A 57 11.25 -12.42 -3.92
CA ALA A 57 9.93 -11.90 -4.30
C ALA A 57 9.16 -11.27 -3.12
N ALA A 58 9.38 -11.75 -1.89
CA ALA A 58 8.77 -11.19 -0.70
C ALA A 58 9.29 -9.79 -0.35
N GLU A 59 10.52 -9.42 -0.75
CA GLU A 59 11.02 -8.06 -0.58
C GLU A 59 10.20 -7.07 -1.40
N ASP A 60 9.92 -7.39 -2.68
CA ASP A 60 9.09 -6.55 -3.54
C ASP A 60 7.62 -6.50 -3.08
N PHE A 61 7.06 -7.66 -2.69
CA PHE A 61 5.69 -7.71 -2.15
C PHE A 61 5.55 -6.88 -0.87
N ARG A 62 6.57 -6.93 0.00
CA ARG A 62 6.55 -6.25 1.30
C ARG A 62 6.87 -4.76 1.23
N PHE A 63 7.16 -4.21 0.07
CA PHE A 63 7.34 -2.77 -0.06
C PHE A 63 6.09 -2.03 0.42
N TYR A 64 6.19 -1.35 1.56
CA TYR A 64 5.08 -0.78 2.35
C TYR A 64 4.07 -1.81 2.91
N ALA A 65 4.44 -3.09 2.94
CA ALA A 65 3.69 -4.16 3.59
C ALA A 65 4.59 -4.99 4.54
N GLU A 66 5.58 -4.34 5.17
CA GLU A 66 6.57 -4.98 6.04
C GLU A 66 5.95 -5.72 7.23
N HIS A 67 4.72 -5.38 7.59
CA HIS A 67 3.94 -6.07 8.62
C HIS A 67 3.57 -7.52 8.24
N ILE A 68 3.58 -7.88 6.94
CA ILE A 68 3.42 -9.27 6.50
C ILE A 68 4.76 -9.98 6.67
N THR A 69 4.83 -10.89 7.63
CA THR A 69 6.10 -11.49 8.07
C THR A 69 6.14 -13.01 7.96
N THR A 70 5.00 -13.66 7.73
CA THR A 70 4.92 -15.12 7.64
C THR A 70 4.25 -15.53 6.33
N PHE A 71 4.92 -16.39 5.58
CA PHE A 71 4.47 -16.85 4.27
C PHE A 71 4.31 -18.38 4.30
N TYR A 72 3.15 -18.83 3.87
CA TYR A 72 2.80 -20.24 3.76
C TYR A 72 2.58 -20.62 2.30
N ASP A 73 2.77 -21.91 1.99
CA ASP A 73 2.23 -22.44 0.74
C ASP A 73 0.73 -22.81 0.88
N GLU A 74 0.12 -23.26 -0.21
CA GLU A 74 -1.29 -23.68 -0.23
C GLU A 74 -1.59 -24.91 0.66
N SER A 75 -0.56 -25.68 1.04
CA SER A 75 -0.71 -26.80 1.99
C SER A 75 -0.69 -26.36 3.46
N GLY A 76 -0.39 -25.09 3.72
CA GLY A 76 -0.20 -24.53 5.06
C GLY A 76 1.22 -24.74 5.62
N THR A 77 2.18 -25.18 4.80
CA THR A 77 3.59 -25.28 5.20
C THR A 77 4.21 -23.88 5.25
N CYS A 78 4.83 -23.52 6.37
CA CYS A 78 5.53 -22.26 6.51
C CYS A 78 6.84 -22.28 5.68
N LEU A 79 6.89 -21.44 4.65
CA LEU A 79 8.03 -21.32 3.74
C LEU A 79 9.05 -20.27 4.20
N LEU A 80 8.56 -19.14 4.71
CA LEU A 80 9.41 -18.02 5.12
C LEU A 80 8.81 -17.35 6.36
N ARG A 81 9.68 -17.02 7.32
CA ARG A 81 9.33 -16.18 8.47
C ARG A 81 10.38 -15.09 8.67
N LEU A 82 9.92 -13.86 8.74
CA LEU A 82 10.73 -12.65 8.94
C LEU A 82 10.49 -12.08 10.34
N PRO A 83 11.36 -11.22 10.85
CA PRO A 83 11.15 -10.56 12.13
C PRO A 83 9.83 -9.76 12.14
N PRO A 84 9.09 -9.77 13.28
CA PRO A 84 7.87 -8.99 13.41
C PRO A 84 8.17 -7.49 13.39
N VAL A 85 7.20 -6.73 12.88
CA VAL A 85 7.21 -5.26 12.90
C VAL A 85 6.34 -4.79 14.06
N GLU A 86 6.82 -3.81 14.83
CA GLU A 86 6.04 -3.20 15.91
C GLU A 86 4.88 -2.42 15.31
N ARG A 87 3.66 -2.73 15.78
CA ARG A 87 2.43 -2.10 15.33
C ARG A 87 1.70 -1.48 16.49
N ARG A 88 1.01 -0.38 16.26
CA ARG A 88 0.14 0.26 17.24
C ARG A 88 -1.10 0.83 16.59
N GLU A 89 -2.13 1.00 17.35
CA GLU A 89 -3.35 1.67 16.89
C GLU A 89 -3.14 3.20 16.84
N ALA A 90 -3.73 3.82 15.81
CA ALA A 90 -3.77 5.26 15.67
C ALA A 90 -5.14 5.73 15.19
N VAL A 91 -5.54 6.93 15.59
CA VAL A 91 -6.75 7.59 15.09
C VAL A 91 -6.51 8.06 13.66
N ILE A 92 -7.37 7.68 12.71
CA ILE A 92 -7.23 8.00 11.29
C ILE A 92 -7.14 9.52 11.07
N ASP A 93 -7.97 10.30 11.78
CA ASP A 93 -7.96 11.77 11.69
C ASP A 93 -6.68 12.45 12.22
N SER A 94 -5.83 11.73 12.94
CA SER A 94 -4.53 12.25 13.40
C SER A 94 -3.40 12.05 12.39
N LEU A 95 -3.65 11.35 11.28
CA LEU A 95 -2.66 11.03 10.28
C LEU A 95 -2.66 12.08 9.16
N GLN A 96 -1.48 12.65 8.85
CA GLN A 96 -1.27 13.56 7.74
C GLN A 96 -1.13 12.76 6.43
N PRO A 97 -1.97 12.98 5.41
CA PRO A 97 -1.73 12.40 4.10
C PRO A 97 -0.50 13.00 3.41
N SER A 98 0.26 12.18 2.68
CA SER A 98 1.25 12.63 1.70
C SER A 98 0.67 12.75 0.28
N GLN A 99 -0.62 12.47 0.14
CA GLN A 99 -1.37 12.44 -1.10
C GLN A 99 -2.66 13.25 -0.92
N PHE A 100 -3.12 13.95 -1.97
CA PHE A 100 -4.30 14.83 -1.84
C PHE A 100 -5.59 14.23 -2.41
N SER A 101 -5.52 13.04 -3.01
CA SER A 101 -6.68 12.38 -3.61
C SER A 101 -6.55 10.86 -3.57
N VAL A 102 -7.67 10.18 -3.77
CA VAL A 102 -7.77 8.73 -3.92
C VAL A 102 -8.62 8.38 -5.14
N ASP A 103 -8.33 7.22 -5.71
CA ASP A 103 -9.04 6.66 -6.85
C ASP A 103 -10.31 5.92 -6.41
N ARG A 104 -11.42 6.15 -7.10
CA ARG A 104 -12.74 5.56 -6.78
C ARG A 104 -12.78 4.05 -6.99
N GLU A 105 -12.11 3.53 -8.05
CA GLU A 105 -12.05 2.10 -8.31
C GLU A 105 -11.18 1.39 -7.27
N LYS A 106 -10.05 2.02 -6.89
CA LYS A 106 -9.23 1.53 -5.78
C LYS A 106 -9.99 1.51 -4.46
N CYS A 107 -10.79 2.55 -4.16
CA CYS A 107 -11.66 2.55 -2.98
C CYS A 107 -12.68 1.41 -3.01
N ALA A 108 -13.30 1.14 -4.16
CA ALA A 108 -14.21 0.02 -4.31
C ALA A 108 -13.50 -1.32 -4.11
N ALA A 109 -12.30 -1.50 -4.66
CA ALA A 109 -11.50 -2.71 -4.51
C ALA A 109 -11.13 -2.98 -3.04
N VAL A 110 -10.54 -2.01 -2.34
CA VAL A 110 -10.18 -2.19 -0.92
C VAL A 110 -11.40 -2.37 -0.02
N GLY A 111 -12.54 -1.84 -0.42
CA GLY A 111 -13.80 -2.04 0.28
C GLY A 111 -14.25 -3.49 0.39
N HIS A 112 -13.74 -4.40 -0.42
CA HIS A 112 -14.08 -5.82 -0.35
C HIS A 112 -13.45 -6.52 0.87
N PHE A 113 -12.36 -6.02 1.42
CA PHE A 113 -11.68 -6.66 2.54
C PHE A 113 -11.57 -5.79 3.81
N ILE A 114 -11.92 -4.49 3.77
CA ILE A 114 -11.92 -3.62 4.95
C ILE A 114 -13.27 -3.72 5.67
N HIS A 115 -13.27 -4.34 6.86
CA HIS A 115 -14.44 -4.49 7.73
C HIS A 115 -14.23 -3.92 9.12
N THR A 116 -12.99 -3.95 9.62
CA THR A 116 -12.60 -3.51 10.97
C THR A 116 -11.28 -2.73 10.92
N ALA A 117 -10.93 -2.08 12.02
CA ALA A 117 -9.63 -1.40 12.18
C ALA A 117 -8.43 -2.36 12.00
N ALA A 118 -8.59 -3.64 12.35
CA ALA A 118 -7.54 -4.65 12.22
C ALA A 118 -7.19 -4.99 10.76
N ASP A 119 -8.13 -4.77 9.83
CA ASP A 119 -7.90 -5.00 8.40
C ASP A 119 -7.09 -3.88 7.74
N ILE A 120 -6.78 -2.80 8.51
CA ILE A 120 -6.12 -1.61 8.02
C ILE A 120 -4.77 -1.50 8.72
N VAL A 121 -3.73 -1.93 8.05
CA VAL A 121 -2.35 -1.76 8.52
C VAL A 121 -1.61 -0.89 7.51
N VAL A 122 -1.09 0.27 7.96
CA VAL A 122 -0.45 1.23 7.06
C VAL A 122 0.90 1.71 7.59
N PRO A 123 1.90 1.90 6.70
CA PRO A 123 3.18 2.49 7.04
C PRO A 123 3.03 4.00 7.25
N VAL A 124 3.68 4.50 8.28
CA VAL A 124 3.77 5.93 8.57
C VAL A 124 5.21 6.32 8.86
N THR A 125 5.52 7.60 8.69
CA THR A 125 6.78 8.17 9.17
C THR A 125 6.50 9.42 10.00
N ARG A 126 7.46 9.80 10.84
CA ARG A 126 7.35 10.99 11.68
C ARG A 126 7.93 12.18 10.94
N LEU A 127 7.14 13.25 10.81
CA LEU A 127 7.59 14.53 10.27
C LEU A 127 8.36 15.32 11.34
N GLU A 128 9.05 16.38 10.92
CA GLU A 128 9.82 17.25 11.81
C GLU A 128 8.96 17.93 12.89
N ASP A 129 7.68 18.22 12.58
CA ASP A 129 6.70 18.78 13.51
C ASP A 129 6.15 17.75 14.52
N GLY A 130 6.61 16.49 14.44
CA GLY A 130 6.18 15.37 15.28
C GLY A 130 4.91 14.69 14.82
N SER A 131 4.20 15.19 13.81
CA SER A 131 3.02 14.55 13.25
C SER A 131 3.40 13.26 12.50
N LEU A 132 2.42 12.35 12.36
CA LEU A 132 2.60 11.10 11.61
C LEU A 132 2.05 11.27 10.19
N CYS A 133 2.92 11.03 9.22
CA CYS A 133 2.59 11.09 7.80
C CYS A 133 2.38 9.68 7.25
N VAL A 134 1.29 9.51 6.52
CA VAL A 134 0.98 8.26 5.81
C VAL A 134 1.91 8.10 4.62
N MET A 135 2.59 6.95 4.53
CA MET A 135 3.51 6.63 3.43
C MET A 135 2.82 5.87 2.30
N ASP A 136 1.91 4.97 2.67
CA ASP A 136 1.06 4.21 1.75
C ASP A 136 -0.27 3.84 2.43
N GLY A 137 -1.25 3.39 1.64
CA GLY A 137 -2.56 2.97 2.14
C GLY A 137 -3.56 4.10 2.31
N HIS A 138 -3.36 5.24 1.67
CA HIS A 138 -4.32 6.36 1.66
C HIS A 138 -5.73 5.92 1.27
N THR A 139 -5.86 5.07 0.26
CA THR A 139 -7.14 4.51 -0.18
C THR A 139 -7.79 3.65 0.90
N ARG A 140 -7.01 2.82 1.62
CA ARG A 140 -7.50 2.00 2.75
C ARG A 140 -8.02 2.88 3.88
N LEU A 141 -7.28 3.90 4.27
CA LEU A 141 -7.67 4.85 5.31
C LEU A 141 -8.90 5.67 4.91
N TYR A 142 -8.97 6.13 3.66
CA TYR A 142 -10.10 6.90 3.15
C TYR A 142 -11.39 6.06 3.13
N GLU A 143 -11.33 4.82 2.64
CA GLU A 143 -12.47 3.92 2.63
C GLU A 143 -12.90 3.53 4.04
N ALA A 144 -11.95 3.32 4.96
CA ALA A 144 -12.23 3.10 6.38
C ALA A 144 -13.00 4.27 7.00
N TRP A 145 -12.51 5.49 6.80
CA TRP A 145 -13.20 6.70 7.25
C TRP A 145 -14.62 6.81 6.69
N ARG A 146 -14.82 6.57 5.39
CA ARG A 146 -16.16 6.55 4.77
C ARG A 146 -17.11 5.55 5.40
N ARG A 147 -16.61 4.44 5.93
CA ARG A 147 -17.37 3.40 6.63
C ARG A 147 -17.56 3.66 8.12
N GLY A 148 -17.03 4.77 8.63
CA GLY A 148 -17.12 5.12 10.05
C GLY A 148 -16.11 4.38 10.93
N ILE A 149 -15.09 3.74 10.36
CA ILE A 149 -13.96 3.19 11.10
C ILE A 149 -13.03 4.35 11.44
N THR A 150 -12.74 4.56 12.73
CA THR A 150 -12.02 5.75 13.21
C THR A 150 -10.56 5.51 13.55
N THR A 151 -10.14 4.24 13.63
CA THR A 151 -8.77 3.84 13.95
C THR A 151 -8.20 2.87 12.92
N ALA A 152 -6.88 2.78 12.85
CA ALA A 152 -6.15 1.84 12.01
C ALA A 152 -4.88 1.38 12.74
N MET A 153 -4.34 0.24 12.36
CA MET A 153 -3.02 -0.19 12.79
C MET A 153 -1.95 0.51 11.95
N ILE A 154 -0.92 1.02 12.60
CA ILE A 154 0.20 1.68 11.94
C ILE A 154 1.53 1.03 12.36
N PHE A 155 2.55 1.13 11.49
CA PHE A 155 3.94 0.84 11.81
C PHE A 155 4.83 1.93 11.23
N GLU A 156 5.95 2.23 11.92
CA GLU A 156 6.83 3.33 11.52
C GLU A 156 7.89 2.81 10.51
N VAL A 157 8.09 3.56 9.44
CA VAL A 157 9.12 3.33 8.42
C VAL A 157 9.93 4.61 8.19
N SER A 158 11.07 4.50 7.54
CA SER A 158 11.84 5.68 7.11
C SER A 158 11.09 6.41 5.99
N GLY A 159 11.06 7.74 6.08
CA GLY A 159 10.56 8.58 4.99
C GLY A 159 11.55 8.65 3.82
N TRP A 160 11.09 9.08 2.65
CA TRP A 160 11.95 9.41 1.52
C TRP A 160 12.26 10.92 1.47
N ASP A 161 13.32 11.31 0.79
CA ASP A 161 13.86 12.68 0.79
C ASP A 161 12.87 13.76 0.33
N THR A 162 11.93 13.41 -0.56
CA THR A 162 10.95 14.35 -1.13
C THR A 162 9.60 14.34 -0.40
N LEU A 163 9.45 13.57 0.67
CA LEU A 163 8.16 13.44 1.37
C LEU A 163 7.61 14.81 1.83
N GLY A 164 8.48 15.71 2.27
CA GLY A 164 8.11 17.06 2.70
C GLY A 164 7.39 17.83 1.60
N ASP A 165 7.81 17.70 0.34
CA ASP A 165 7.20 18.38 -0.82
C ASP A 165 5.80 17.83 -1.10
N PHE A 166 5.60 16.52 -0.97
CA PHE A 166 4.30 15.87 -1.13
C PHE A 166 3.32 16.31 -0.04
N VAL A 167 3.78 16.36 1.21
CA VAL A 167 2.97 16.86 2.34
C VAL A 167 2.65 18.36 2.14
N ALA A 168 3.60 19.15 1.69
CA ALA A 168 3.37 20.59 1.40
C ALA A 168 2.32 20.76 0.31
N GLU A 169 2.39 19.98 -0.77
CA GLU A 169 1.38 20.04 -1.84
C GLU A 169 -0.01 19.61 -1.36
N ALA A 170 -0.11 18.54 -0.57
CA ALA A 170 -1.37 18.13 0.04
C ALA A 170 -1.97 19.27 0.89
N ARG A 171 -1.16 19.88 1.76
CA ARG A 171 -1.57 21.03 2.60
C ARG A 171 -1.94 22.26 1.79
N ASN A 172 -1.23 22.57 0.71
CA ASN A 172 -1.56 23.67 -0.22
C ASN A 172 -2.92 23.50 -0.89
N ARG A 173 -3.36 22.24 -1.07
CA ARG A 173 -4.70 21.89 -1.57
C ARG A 173 -5.75 21.76 -0.47
N GLY A 174 -5.41 22.09 0.78
CA GLY A 174 -6.32 22.03 1.93
C GLY A 174 -6.50 20.64 2.53
N VAL A 175 -5.59 19.69 2.21
CA VAL A 175 -5.66 18.31 2.71
C VAL A 175 -4.74 18.16 3.93
N TYR A 176 -5.35 18.18 5.11
CA TYR A 176 -4.68 18.04 6.40
C TYR A 176 -5.02 16.71 7.07
N HIS A 177 -6.14 16.09 6.67
CA HIS A 177 -6.64 14.83 7.21
C HIS A 177 -7.09 13.91 6.07
N ILE A 178 -7.21 12.63 6.36
CA ILE A 178 -7.69 11.64 5.38
C ILE A 178 -9.07 12.02 4.80
N ARG A 179 -9.95 12.57 5.61
CA ARG A 179 -11.28 13.01 5.18
C ARG A 179 -11.28 14.18 4.18
N ASP A 180 -10.20 14.95 4.11
CA ASP A 180 -10.08 16.12 3.23
C ASP A 180 -9.66 15.72 1.80
N MET A 181 -9.25 14.46 1.61
CA MET A 181 -8.80 13.96 0.31
C MET A 181 -9.94 13.93 -0.71
N ALA A 182 -9.63 14.29 -1.96
CA ALA A 182 -10.59 14.22 -3.05
C ALA A 182 -10.77 12.76 -3.53
N LEU A 183 -12.02 12.37 -3.84
CA LEU A 183 -12.33 11.09 -4.48
C LEU A 183 -12.50 11.31 -5.98
N TYR A 184 -11.55 10.87 -6.77
CA TYR A 184 -11.51 11.04 -8.21
C TYR A 184 -11.92 9.79 -8.97
N SER A 185 -12.37 9.95 -10.24
CA SER A 185 -12.40 8.85 -11.19
C SER A 185 -10.96 8.43 -11.56
N PRO A 186 -10.74 7.24 -12.16
CA PRO A 186 -9.42 6.86 -12.63
C PRO A 186 -8.77 7.88 -13.57
N GLU A 187 -9.57 8.49 -14.47
CA GLU A 187 -9.10 9.50 -15.42
C GLU A 187 -8.70 10.79 -14.68
N GLU A 188 -9.53 11.26 -13.74
CA GLU A 188 -9.21 12.43 -12.92
C GLU A 188 -8.01 12.18 -12.01
N GLN A 189 -7.88 10.97 -11.45
CA GLN A 189 -6.72 10.58 -10.63
C GLN A 189 -5.45 10.58 -11.46
N LYS A 190 -5.52 10.08 -12.70
CA LYS A 190 -4.40 10.15 -13.64
C LYS A 190 -4.00 11.60 -13.90
N GLU A 191 -4.92 12.45 -14.35
CA GLU A 191 -4.67 13.84 -14.71
C GLU A 191 -4.18 14.68 -13.52
N LYS A 192 -4.80 14.55 -12.33
CA LYS A 192 -4.57 15.46 -11.21
C LYS A 192 -3.48 14.98 -10.25
N TRP A 193 -3.31 13.65 -10.10
CA TRP A 193 -2.32 13.07 -9.19
C TRP A 193 -1.11 12.50 -9.94
N HIS A 194 -1.29 11.56 -10.86
CA HIS A 194 -0.15 10.91 -11.53
C HIS A 194 0.63 11.89 -12.40
N ASP A 195 -0.07 12.67 -13.24
CA ASP A 195 0.60 13.66 -14.11
C ASP A 195 1.29 14.76 -13.27
N TRP A 196 0.76 15.11 -12.09
CA TRP A 196 1.44 16.00 -11.14
C TRP A 196 2.73 15.34 -10.60
N CYS A 197 2.68 14.08 -10.17
CA CYS A 197 3.86 13.33 -9.72
C CYS A 197 4.93 13.27 -10.81
N ASP A 198 4.53 12.93 -12.04
CA ASP A 198 5.44 12.85 -13.19
C ASP A 198 6.10 14.20 -13.48
N ALA A 199 5.33 15.27 -13.46
CA ALA A 199 5.84 16.63 -13.65
C ALA A 199 6.80 17.05 -12.52
N TYR A 200 6.49 16.71 -11.27
CA TYR A 200 7.34 16.96 -10.12
C TYR A 200 8.71 16.29 -10.27
N PHE A 201 8.73 14.97 -10.54
CA PHE A 201 9.97 14.23 -10.70
C PHE A 201 10.77 14.66 -11.93
N ALA A 202 10.11 14.96 -13.06
CA ALA A 202 10.77 15.48 -14.25
C ALA A 202 11.42 16.86 -14.04
N ALA A 203 10.81 17.73 -13.20
CA ALA A 203 11.39 19.01 -12.85
C ALA A 203 12.63 18.86 -11.96
N ARG A 204 12.60 17.92 -11.01
CA ARG A 204 13.71 17.65 -10.10
C ARG A 204 14.93 17.07 -10.83
N GLN A 205 14.73 16.11 -11.74
CA GLN A 205 15.82 15.55 -12.56
C GLN A 205 16.55 16.58 -13.41
N LYS A 206 15.90 17.69 -13.78
CA LYS A 206 16.54 18.77 -14.55
C LYS A 206 17.32 19.76 -13.67
N ALA A 207 17.12 19.70 -12.36
CA ALA A 207 17.77 20.62 -11.41
C ALA A 207 19.03 20.00 -10.76
N GLU A 208 19.23 18.70 -10.90
CA GLU A 208 20.44 17.93 -10.56
C GLU A 208 21.42 17.91 -11.72
#